data_2b6efe1153be95724faac2306d0c8f8a
#
_entry.id   2b6efe1153be95724faac2306d0c8f8a
#
_cell.length_a   1.000
_cell.length_b   1.000
_cell.length_c   1.000
_cell.angle_alpha   90.00
_cell.angle_beta   90.00
_cell.angle_gamma   90.00
#
_symmetry.space_group_name_H-M   'P 1'
#
loop_
_entity.id
_entity.type
_entity.pdbx_description
1 polymer ?
#
loop_
_entity_poly.entity_id
_entity_poly.type
_entity_poly.pdbx_seq_one_letter_code
_entity_poly.pdbx_strand_id
1 'polypeptide(L)'
;MIAAERVDEWFLCGPFELVQLCRDALAARGVPADRVRFELFTTGEPSRPEGSIGRPVAPAGTGENYTISFNLDGLRGSVQSPTHARESILNAALRVRPDVPFACAGGVCGTCRAKVVEGTVEMQENYALEPDEVAEGFVLTCQAHPTSDTVSVDYDA
;
A
#
# COMPACT_ATOMS: atom_id res chain seq x y z
N MET A 1 -15.91 16.75 -27.97
CA MET A 1 -14.50 16.84 -27.49
C MET A 1 -14.30 18.27 -26.97
N ILE A 2 -13.82 18.45 -25.72
CA ILE A 2 -13.55 19.78 -25.17
C ILE A 2 -12.20 20.22 -25.70
N ALA A 3 -12.12 21.44 -26.28
CA ALA A 3 -10.87 22.02 -26.72
C ALA A 3 -10.03 22.40 -25.50
N ALA A 4 -8.74 22.00 -25.46
CA ALA A 4 -7.85 22.21 -24.31
C ALA A 4 -7.68 23.71 -23.95
N GLU A 5 -7.77 24.58 -24.97
CA GLU A 5 -7.66 26.04 -24.81
C GLU A 5 -8.81 26.66 -24.01
N ARG A 6 -9.93 25.94 -23.84
CA ARG A 6 -11.14 26.39 -23.12
C ARG A 6 -11.19 25.91 -21.66
N VAL A 7 -10.13 25.26 -21.19
CA VAL A 7 -10.04 24.76 -19.83
C VAL A 7 -8.97 25.55 -19.09
N ASP A 8 -9.33 26.16 -17.98
CA ASP A 8 -8.42 26.99 -17.19
C ASP A 8 -7.43 26.14 -16.39
N GLU A 9 -7.91 25.08 -15.73
CA GLU A 9 -7.09 24.15 -14.97
C GLU A 9 -7.54 22.70 -15.17
N TRP A 10 -6.58 21.78 -15.11
CA TRP A 10 -6.77 20.34 -15.18
C TRP A 10 -6.43 19.72 -13.83
N PHE A 11 -7.33 18.90 -13.30
CA PHE A 11 -7.11 18.14 -12.08
C PHE A 11 -7.08 16.66 -12.43
N LEU A 12 -5.94 16.02 -12.17
CA LEU A 12 -5.70 14.61 -12.42
C LEU A 12 -5.57 13.90 -11.08
N CYS A 13 -6.27 12.79 -10.89
CA CYS A 13 -6.18 11.98 -9.70
C CYS A 13 -6.17 10.51 -10.10
N GLY A 14 -5.21 9.74 -9.58
CA GLY A 14 -5.11 8.33 -9.91
C GLY A 14 -3.73 7.72 -9.68
N PRO A 15 -3.55 6.45 -10.13
CA PRO A 15 -2.26 5.79 -10.13
C PRO A 15 -1.23 6.58 -10.97
N PHE A 16 0.05 6.42 -10.60
CA PHE A 16 1.15 7.15 -11.23
C PHE A 16 1.13 7.07 -12.76
N GLU A 17 0.99 5.87 -13.32
CA GLU A 17 1.01 5.64 -14.77
C GLU A 17 -0.14 6.37 -15.49
N LEU A 18 -1.34 6.38 -14.89
CA LEU A 18 -2.48 7.08 -15.47
C LEU A 18 -2.25 8.60 -15.46
N VAL A 19 -1.80 9.13 -14.33
CA VAL A 19 -1.52 10.56 -14.19
C VAL A 19 -0.42 10.98 -15.17
N GLN A 20 0.65 10.18 -15.28
CA GLN A 20 1.75 10.47 -16.21
C GLN A 20 1.27 10.45 -17.68
N LEU A 21 0.51 9.42 -18.06
CA LEU A 21 -0.08 9.32 -19.41
C LEU A 21 -0.95 10.55 -19.74
N CYS A 22 -1.78 10.99 -18.81
CA CYS A 22 -2.63 12.17 -18.99
C CYS A 22 -1.80 13.46 -19.10
N ARG A 23 -0.78 13.63 -18.27
CA ARG A 23 0.13 14.78 -18.32
C ARG A 23 0.85 14.86 -19.66
N ASP A 24 1.38 13.74 -20.16
CA ASP A 24 2.07 13.66 -21.44
C ASP A 24 1.11 13.99 -22.60
N ALA A 25 -0.13 13.49 -22.53
CA ALA A 25 -1.15 13.79 -23.52
C ALA A 25 -1.58 15.26 -23.52
N LEU A 26 -1.63 15.92 -22.37
CA LEU A 26 -1.92 17.34 -22.22
C LEU A 26 -0.75 18.20 -22.73
N ALA A 27 0.48 17.84 -22.38
CA ALA A 27 1.69 18.51 -22.84
C ALA A 27 1.82 18.43 -24.37
N ALA A 28 1.54 17.27 -24.97
CA ALA A 28 1.51 17.10 -26.44
C ALA A 28 0.46 17.97 -27.14
N ARG A 29 -0.56 18.45 -26.38
CA ARG A 29 -1.58 19.40 -26.86
C ARG A 29 -1.28 20.85 -26.52
N GLY A 30 -0.08 21.13 -26.01
CA GLY A 30 0.36 22.49 -25.69
C GLY A 30 -0.23 23.06 -24.37
N VAL A 31 -0.78 22.21 -23.49
CA VAL A 31 -1.24 22.66 -22.18
C VAL A 31 -0.03 22.94 -21.29
N PRO A 32 0.11 24.17 -20.74
CA PRO A 32 1.19 24.52 -19.82
C PRO A 32 1.15 23.68 -18.55
N ALA A 33 2.31 23.27 -18.03
CA ALA A 33 2.41 22.41 -16.85
C ALA A 33 1.83 23.04 -15.57
N ASP A 34 1.87 24.37 -15.46
CA ASP A 34 1.33 25.15 -14.36
C ASP A 34 -0.21 25.15 -14.28
N ARG A 35 -0.89 24.71 -15.38
CA ARG A 35 -2.34 24.48 -15.43
C ARG A 35 -2.75 23.05 -15.12
N VAL A 36 -1.79 22.17 -14.83
CA VAL A 36 -2.07 20.75 -14.52
C VAL A 36 -1.75 20.47 -13.07
N ARG A 37 -2.81 20.30 -12.27
CA ARG A 37 -2.74 19.86 -10.87
C ARG A 37 -2.95 18.37 -10.82
N PHE A 38 -2.23 17.67 -9.95
CA PHE A 38 -2.42 16.23 -9.82
C PHE A 38 -2.18 15.74 -8.39
N GLU A 39 -2.92 14.70 -8.05
CA GLU A 39 -2.73 13.89 -6.84
C GLU A 39 -2.45 12.45 -7.27
N LEU A 40 -1.46 11.84 -6.64
CA LEU A 40 -1.08 10.46 -6.89
C LEU A 40 -1.63 9.56 -5.79
N PHE A 41 -2.14 8.40 -6.15
CA PHE A 41 -2.48 7.36 -5.18
C PHE A 41 -1.24 6.65 -4.64
N THR A 42 -0.10 6.80 -5.33
CA THR A 42 1.19 6.28 -4.89
C THR A 42 2.27 7.32 -5.15
N THR A 43 3.22 7.45 -4.24
CA THR A 43 4.31 8.44 -4.30
C THR A 43 5.60 7.92 -4.93
N GLY A 44 5.61 6.69 -5.43
CA GLY A 44 6.78 6.04 -6.04
C GLY A 44 6.39 4.92 -7.00
N GLU A 45 7.36 4.12 -7.41
CA GLU A 45 7.05 2.89 -8.14
C GLU A 45 6.04 2.08 -7.31
N PRO A 46 4.91 1.68 -7.90
CA PRO A 46 3.92 0.94 -7.16
C PRO A 46 4.58 -0.33 -6.63
N SER A 47 4.60 -0.49 -5.32
CA SER A 47 4.94 -1.76 -4.66
C SER A 47 3.88 -2.83 -4.93
N ARG A 48 3.09 -2.62 -5.99
CA ARG A 48 2.04 -3.53 -6.41
C ARG A 48 2.68 -4.80 -6.95
N PRO A 49 2.39 -5.95 -6.37
CA PRO A 49 2.81 -7.21 -6.94
C PRO A 49 2.24 -7.31 -8.36
N GLU A 50 3.11 -7.44 -9.38
CA GLU A 50 2.63 -7.72 -10.72
C GLU A 50 1.80 -9.00 -10.71
N GLY A 51 0.55 -8.89 -11.06
CA GLY A 51 -0.25 -9.95 -11.66
C GLY A 51 -1.06 -10.87 -10.77
N SER A 52 -1.00 -10.88 -9.43
CA SER A 52 -1.91 -11.70 -8.62
C SER A 52 -2.01 -11.23 -7.18
N ILE A 53 -3.10 -11.55 -6.54
CA ILE A 53 -3.35 -11.38 -5.13
C ILE A 53 -2.25 -12.12 -4.35
N GLY A 54 -1.35 -11.35 -3.72
CA GLY A 54 -0.18 -11.88 -3.04
C GLY A 54 0.96 -12.26 -4.01
N ARG A 55 2.13 -11.65 -3.83
CA ARG A 55 3.35 -11.99 -4.57
C ARG A 55 3.76 -13.42 -4.23
N PRO A 56 4.01 -14.32 -5.21
CA PRO A 56 4.61 -15.60 -4.92
C PRO A 56 5.97 -15.40 -4.25
N VAL A 57 6.07 -15.78 -3.00
CA VAL A 57 7.34 -15.77 -2.29
C VAL A 57 7.90 -17.17 -2.35
N ALA A 58 9.13 -17.32 -2.86
CA ALA A 58 9.80 -18.61 -2.82
C ALA A 58 9.89 -19.08 -1.36
N PRO A 59 9.48 -20.33 -1.05
CA PRO A 59 9.64 -20.85 0.30
C PRO A 59 11.11 -20.70 0.71
N ALA A 60 11.35 -20.17 1.89
CA ALA A 60 12.68 -20.17 2.46
C ALA A 60 13.13 -21.64 2.49
N GLY A 61 14.26 -21.94 1.87
CA GLY A 61 15.05 -23.06 2.33
C GLY A 61 15.24 -22.94 3.85
N THR A 62 15.94 -23.70 4.55
CA THR A 62 16.17 -23.70 6.02
C THR A 62 16.40 -22.32 6.70
N GLY A 63 15.79 -21.24 6.18
CA GLY A 63 15.90 -19.86 6.64
C GLY A 63 14.86 -19.47 7.69
N GLU A 64 15.13 -18.37 8.38
CA GLU A 64 14.25 -17.77 9.37
C GLU A 64 12.99 -17.19 8.70
N ASN A 65 11.84 -17.37 9.36
CA ASN A 65 10.56 -16.84 8.91
C ASN A 65 9.97 -15.96 10.01
N TYR A 66 9.32 -14.87 9.59
CA TYR A 66 8.37 -14.17 10.43
C TYR A 66 7.05 -14.93 10.49
N THR A 67 6.44 -14.99 11.65
CA THR A 67 5.05 -15.43 11.82
C THR A 67 4.16 -14.20 11.87
N ILE A 68 3.34 -14.02 10.84
CA ILE A 68 2.40 -12.89 10.74
C ILE A 68 1.00 -13.43 11.00
N SER A 69 0.37 -12.97 12.09
CA SER A 69 -1.01 -13.27 12.44
C SER A 69 -1.87 -12.04 12.24
N PHE A 70 -3.13 -12.22 11.89
CA PHE A 70 -4.06 -11.10 11.73
C PHE A 70 -5.49 -11.51 12.10
N ASN A 71 -6.27 -10.52 12.54
CA ASN A 71 -7.71 -10.62 12.76
C ASN A 71 -8.43 -9.76 11.71
N LEU A 72 -9.45 -10.32 11.06
CA LEU A 72 -10.30 -9.62 10.07
C LEU A 72 -11.71 -10.23 10.11
N ASP A 73 -12.72 -9.36 10.33
CA ASP A 73 -14.13 -9.76 10.50
C ASP A 73 -14.32 -10.81 11.61
N GLY A 74 -13.57 -10.65 12.72
CA GLY A 74 -13.58 -11.58 13.85
C GLY A 74 -12.91 -12.94 13.58
N LEU A 75 -12.33 -13.13 12.40
CA LEU A 75 -11.64 -14.37 12.01
C LEU A 75 -10.13 -14.18 12.03
N ARG A 76 -9.43 -15.16 12.63
CA ARG A 76 -7.98 -15.15 12.70
C ARG A 76 -7.35 -15.88 11.53
N GLY A 77 -6.33 -15.26 10.96
CA GLY A 77 -5.43 -15.86 9.98
C GLY A 77 -3.99 -15.82 10.44
N SER A 78 -3.16 -16.68 9.88
CA SER A 78 -1.72 -16.66 10.10
C SER A 78 -0.98 -17.13 8.85
N VAL A 79 0.20 -16.56 8.61
CA VAL A 79 1.04 -16.87 7.46
C VAL A 79 2.52 -16.74 7.85
N GLN A 80 3.34 -17.62 7.26
CA GLN A 80 4.80 -17.53 7.37
C GLN A 80 5.34 -16.66 6.23
N SER A 81 6.22 -15.70 6.56
CA SER A 81 6.89 -14.86 5.58
C SER A 81 8.42 -14.99 5.75
N PRO A 82 9.14 -15.44 4.70
CA PRO A 82 10.59 -15.55 4.77
C PRO A 82 11.24 -14.19 5.03
N THR A 83 12.15 -14.10 5.98
CA THR A 83 12.83 -12.85 6.36
C THR A 83 13.53 -12.17 5.18
N HIS A 84 14.11 -12.97 4.26
CA HIS A 84 14.79 -12.45 3.07
C HIS A 84 13.84 -11.82 2.04
N ALA A 85 12.55 -12.15 2.08
CA ALA A 85 11.56 -11.64 1.13
C ALA A 85 11.20 -10.18 1.39
N ARG A 86 11.45 -9.66 2.62
CA ARG A 86 11.09 -8.31 3.05
C ARG A 86 9.67 -7.93 2.65
N GLU A 87 8.77 -8.87 2.84
CA GLU A 87 7.36 -8.74 2.45
C GLU A 87 6.62 -7.84 3.42
N SER A 88 5.70 -7.01 2.91
CA SER A 88 4.80 -6.25 3.77
C SER A 88 3.73 -7.16 4.39
N ILE A 89 3.19 -6.76 5.54
CA ILE A 89 2.12 -7.50 6.23
C ILE A 89 0.93 -7.72 5.30
N LEU A 90 0.54 -6.71 4.51
CA LEU A 90 -0.55 -6.83 3.53
C LEU A 90 -0.27 -7.93 2.51
N ASN A 91 0.92 -7.94 1.91
CA ASN A 91 1.27 -8.93 0.90
C ASN A 91 1.27 -10.36 1.45
N ALA A 92 1.77 -10.54 2.68
CA ALA A 92 1.73 -11.82 3.36
C ALA A 92 0.29 -12.27 3.64
N ALA A 93 -0.54 -11.39 4.18
CA ALA A 93 -1.94 -11.68 4.50
C ALA A 93 -2.76 -12.03 3.26
N LEU A 94 -2.57 -11.33 2.14
CA LEU A 94 -3.27 -11.58 0.87
C LEU A 94 -3.00 -12.98 0.29
N ARG A 95 -1.91 -13.66 0.68
CA ARG A 95 -1.65 -15.04 0.25
C ARG A 95 -2.64 -16.05 0.82
N VAL A 96 -3.23 -15.74 1.98
CA VAL A 96 -4.14 -16.64 2.70
C VAL A 96 -5.55 -16.05 2.89
N ARG A 97 -5.70 -14.74 2.76
CA ARG A 97 -6.97 -13.99 2.85
C ARG A 97 -7.03 -12.95 1.74
N PRO A 98 -7.58 -13.30 0.58
CA PRO A 98 -7.63 -12.40 -0.58
C PRO A 98 -8.56 -11.19 -0.41
N ASP A 99 -9.38 -11.20 0.59
CA ASP A 99 -10.34 -10.15 0.96
C ASP A 99 -9.81 -9.13 1.98
N VAL A 100 -8.52 -9.20 2.37
CA VAL A 100 -7.91 -8.17 3.21
C VAL A 100 -8.05 -6.80 2.54
N PRO A 101 -8.57 -5.79 3.27
CA PRO A 101 -8.87 -4.50 2.66
C PRO A 101 -7.61 -3.73 2.28
N PHE A 102 -7.54 -3.30 1.03
CA PHE A 102 -6.53 -2.37 0.53
C PHE A 102 -7.01 -1.69 -0.76
N ALA A 103 -6.38 -0.55 -1.12
CA ALA A 103 -6.68 0.14 -2.38
C ALA A 103 -5.42 0.66 -3.07
N CYS A 104 -4.67 1.60 -2.47
CA CYS A 104 -3.53 2.27 -3.10
C CYS A 104 -2.22 1.47 -3.04
N ALA A 105 -2.03 0.63 -2.03
CA ALA A 105 -0.79 -0.08 -1.68
C ALA A 105 0.46 0.83 -1.49
N GLY A 106 0.28 2.15 -1.42
CA GLY A 106 1.34 3.17 -1.36
C GLY A 106 1.32 4.06 -0.11
N GLY A 107 0.59 3.68 0.93
CA GLY A 107 0.56 4.44 2.20
C GLY A 107 -0.31 5.70 2.19
N VAL A 108 -1.19 5.90 1.19
CA VAL A 108 -1.91 7.17 0.96
C VAL A 108 -3.39 7.11 1.37
N CYS A 109 -4.07 5.98 1.17
CA CYS A 109 -5.54 5.94 1.29
C CYS A 109 -6.07 5.46 2.65
N GLY A 110 -5.24 4.90 3.51
CA GLY A 110 -5.65 4.39 4.82
C GLY A 110 -6.47 3.08 4.80
N THR A 111 -6.88 2.56 3.63
CA THR A 111 -7.78 1.39 3.53
C THR A 111 -7.20 0.12 4.19
N CYS A 112 -5.88 -0.04 4.20
CA CYS A 112 -5.20 -1.18 4.81
C CYS A 112 -4.75 -0.90 6.27
N ARG A 113 -5.40 0.05 6.95
CA ARG A 113 -5.11 0.38 8.35
C ARG A 113 -5.40 -0.82 9.24
N ALA A 114 -4.49 -1.13 10.13
CA ALA A 114 -4.67 -2.13 11.17
C ALA A 114 -3.88 -1.74 12.42
N LYS A 115 -4.23 -2.31 13.58
CA LYS A 115 -3.52 -2.08 14.82
C LYS A 115 -2.55 -3.21 15.11
N VAL A 116 -1.29 -2.88 15.41
CA VAL A 116 -0.32 -3.87 15.90
C VAL A 116 -0.70 -4.23 17.34
N VAL A 117 -1.01 -5.51 17.57
CA VAL A 117 -1.39 -6.03 18.89
C VAL A 117 -0.28 -6.87 19.52
N GLU A 118 0.66 -7.36 18.72
CA GLU A 118 1.82 -8.11 19.19
C GLU A 118 3.01 -7.88 18.23
N GLY A 119 4.22 -7.82 18.78
CA GLY A 119 5.46 -7.68 18.01
C GLY A 119 5.74 -6.24 17.58
N THR A 120 6.68 -6.09 16.66
CA THR A 120 7.12 -4.80 16.14
C THR A 120 7.21 -4.80 14.62
N VAL A 121 6.97 -3.63 14.03
CA VAL A 121 7.06 -3.42 12.59
C VAL A 121 7.76 -2.11 12.30
N GLU A 122 8.31 -1.99 11.10
CA GLU A 122 8.78 -0.74 10.49
C GLU A 122 7.85 -0.37 9.35
N MET A 123 7.33 0.86 9.37
CA MET A 123 6.47 1.39 8.30
C MET A 123 7.31 2.29 7.41
N GLN A 124 7.40 1.98 6.11
CA GLN A 124 8.27 2.68 5.17
C GLN A 124 7.70 4.06 4.79
N GLU A 125 6.41 4.10 4.46
CA GLU A 125 5.73 5.32 4.04
C GLU A 125 4.40 5.47 4.79
N ASN A 126 4.10 6.72 5.20
CA ASN A 126 2.83 7.04 5.84
C ASN A 126 2.37 8.45 5.45
N TYR A 127 1.31 8.52 4.68
CA TYR A 127 0.65 9.76 4.27
C TYR A 127 -0.81 9.83 4.74
N ALA A 128 -1.31 8.77 5.37
CA ALA A 128 -2.72 8.65 5.73
C ALA A 128 -3.00 8.64 7.24
N LEU A 129 -2.06 8.14 8.06
CA LEU A 129 -2.26 8.09 9.51
C LEU A 129 -1.70 9.34 10.18
N GLU A 130 -2.47 9.86 11.12
CA GLU A 130 -2.05 10.94 11.99
C GLU A 130 -1.03 10.45 13.04
N PRO A 131 -0.21 11.36 13.62
CA PRO A 131 0.81 10.97 14.59
C PRO A 131 0.28 10.27 15.84
N ASP A 132 -0.92 10.61 16.29
CA ASP A 132 -1.60 9.99 17.43
C ASP A 132 -2.06 8.56 17.12
N GLU A 133 -2.55 8.28 15.92
CA GLU A 133 -2.89 6.92 15.47
C GLU A 133 -1.64 6.03 15.45
N VAL A 134 -0.52 6.54 14.92
CA VAL A 134 0.76 5.81 14.92
C VAL A 134 1.23 5.55 16.36
N ALA A 135 1.07 6.52 17.28
CA ALA A 135 1.41 6.35 18.69
C ALA A 135 0.51 5.33 19.41
N GLU A 136 -0.73 5.15 18.95
CA GLU A 136 -1.66 4.12 19.43
C GLU A 136 -1.40 2.73 18.83
N GLY A 137 -0.44 2.61 17.93
CA GLY A 137 0.00 1.36 17.31
C GLY A 137 -0.68 1.02 15.99
N PHE A 138 -1.38 1.99 15.37
CA PHE A 138 -1.93 1.78 14.03
C PHE A 138 -0.84 1.88 12.96
N VAL A 139 -0.98 1.05 11.94
CA VAL A 139 -0.06 0.98 10.81
C VAL A 139 -0.82 0.80 9.50
N LEU A 140 -0.19 1.19 8.40
CA LEU A 140 -0.62 0.85 7.05
C LEU A 140 0.05 -0.46 6.65
N THR A 141 -0.70 -1.55 6.64
CA THR A 141 -0.13 -2.89 6.44
C THR A 141 0.53 -3.08 5.08
N CYS A 142 0.21 -2.25 4.09
CA CYS A 142 0.89 -2.23 2.79
C CYS A 142 2.33 -1.68 2.87
N GLN A 143 2.65 -0.93 3.92
CA GLN A 143 3.95 -0.28 4.14
C GLN A 143 4.67 -0.85 5.38
N ALA A 144 3.98 -1.63 6.20
CA ALA A 144 4.52 -2.19 7.44
C ALA A 144 5.23 -3.53 7.19
N HIS A 145 6.47 -3.61 7.62
CA HIS A 145 7.32 -4.80 7.52
C HIS A 145 7.65 -5.32 8.92
N PRO A 146 7.56 -6.64 9.18
CA PRO A 146 7.96 -7.23 10.46
C PRO A 146 9.40 -6.92 10.83
N THR A 147 9.63 -6.57 12.12
CA THR A 147 10.96 -6.40 12.72
C THR A 147 11.17 -7.32 13.92
N SER A 148 10.14 -8.10 14.31
CA SER A 148 10.20 -9.18 15.30
C SER A 148 9.74 -10.50 14.67
N ASP A 149 10.17 -11.63 15.25
CA ASP A 149 9.88 -12.98 14.74
C ASP A 149 8.38 -13.27 14.62
N THR A 150 7.60 -12.69 15.52
CA THR A 150 6.14 -12.77 15.52
C THR A 150 5.53 -11.37 15.51
N VAL A 151 4.55 -11.18 14.63
CA VAL A 151 3.75 -9.95 14.54
C VAL A 151 2.28 -10.33 14.45
N SER A 152 1.42 -9.63 15.19
CA SER A 152 -0.01 -9.76 15.08
C SER A 152 -0.66 -8.40 14.86
N VAL A 153 -1.57 -8.31 13.90
CA VAL A 153 -2.33 -7.10 13.59
C VAL A 153 -3.83 -7.35 13.64
N ASP A 154 -4.58 -6.32 13.98
CA ASP A 154 -6.03 -6.33 14.05
C ASP A 154 -6.61 -5.30 13.08
N TYR A 155 -7.34 -5.76 12.05
CA TYR A 155 -8.03 -4.91 11.08
C TYR A 155 -9.39 -4.43 11.60
N ASP A 156 -9.91 -5.05 12.65
CA ASP A 156 -11.22 -4.71 13.23
C ASP A 156 -11.12 -3.66 14.36
N ALA A 157 -9.89 -3.16 14.67
CA ALA A 157 -9.61 -2.19 15.74
C ALA A 157 -9.96 -0.75 15.39
#